data_98d9bc1b446a6d68b57341374f9aa07a
#
_entry.id   98d9bc1b446a6d68b57341374f9aa07a
#
_cell.length_a   1.000
_cell.length_b   1.000
_cell.length_c   1.000
_cell.angle_alpha   90.00
_cell.angle_beta   90.00
_cell.angle_gamma   90.00
#
_symmetry.space_group_name_H-M   'P 1'
#
loop_
_entity.id
_entity.type
_entity.pdbx_description
1 polymer ?
#
loop_
_entity_poly.entity_id
_entity_poly.type
_entity_poly.pdbx_seq_one_letter_code
_entity_poly.pdbx_strand_id
1 'polypeptide(L)'
;MSGKQYLKNQLPVILINLLGMLALALFLIASDNPIQTVLFILAVWSIVLVLSLLAFYFSRKKYLNKLLNMTEQLEERYLLPEIMQVPEKADEQVFYQIMKMAEKSMLERIGEVQRERREYKEYIEQWIHEVKTPITAMKLLCENNRSPFSREVLAELENINQYTEQALYYARSEHAEKDYSVREVNLCDVVHSAIADNKYLLRQSNMSIQIDDIETKVYTDEKWVRFILNQIIGNAIKYHAEQPILHFEATKTNDKIVLSISDNGIGIPKSDLPRIFEKGFTGQNGRTGKNSTGIGLYLCKRLCDQLGIGLTAYSENRGTTISLIFQMNDFIIGVQG
;
A
#
# COMPACT_ATOMS: atom_id res chain seq x y z
N MET A 1 5.37 -34.26 -5.39
CA MET A 1 6.34 -35.30 -4.94
C MET A 1 6.68 -36.20 -6.14
N SER A 2 7.96 -36.34 -6.50
CA SER A 2 8.40 -37.20 -7.62
C SER A 2 8.37 -38.67 -7.19
N GLY A 3 7.88 -39.57 -8.05
CA GLY A 3 7.87 -41.02 -7.77
C GLY A 3 9.26 -41.61 -7.52
N LYS A 4 10.31 -41.06 -8.20
CA LYS A 4 11.71 -41.49 -7.98
C LYS A 4 12.18 -41.17 -6.54
N GLN A 5 11.79 -40.03 -6.00
CA GLN A 5 12.18 -39.61 -4.66
C GLN A 5 11.45 -40.44 -3.58
N TYR A 6 10.18 -40.78 -3.83
CA TYR A 6 9.42 -41.68 -2.96
C TYR A 6 10.04 -43.08 -2.89
N LEU A 7 10.34 -43.69 -4.05
CA LEU A 7 11.00 -45.00 -4.12
C LEU A 7 12.37 -45.00 -3.41
N LYS A 8 13.15 -43.94 -3.54
CA LYS A 8 14.44 -43.81 -2.82
C LYS A 8 14.24 -43.82 -1.29
N ASN A 9 13.19 -43.14 -0.80
CA ASN A 9 12.89 -43.11 0.65
C ASN A 9 12.34 -44.44 1.16
N GLN A 10 11.73 -45.29 0.32
CA GLN A 10 11.23 -46.61 0.66
C GLN A 10 12.25 -47.76 0.46
N LEU A 11 13.45 -47.43 0.01
CA LEU A 11 14.55 -48.39 -0.21
C LEU A 11 14.80 -49.31 1.01
N PRO A 12 14.86 -48.82 2.26
CA PRO A 12 15.03 -49.69 3.44
C PRO A 12 13.89 -50.73 3.59
N VAL A 13 12.64 -50.27 3.39
CA VAL A 13 11.45 -51.15 3.49
C VAL A 13 11.46 -52.22 2.39
N ILE A 14 11.83 -51.81 1.17
CA ILE A 14 11.97 -52.76 0.03
C ILE A 14 13.06 -53.81 0.32
N LEU A 15 14.24 -53.37 0.80
CA LEU A 15 15.35 -54.25 1.10
C LEU A 15 15.02 -55.27 2.22
N ILE A 16 14.36 -54.80 3.31
CA ILE A 16 13.92 -55.71 4.39
C ILE A 16 12.92 -56.72 3.86
N ASN A 17 11.95 -56.34 3.03
CA ASN A 17 11.01 -57.30 2.43
C ASN A 17 11.69 -58.29 1.47
N LEU A 18 12.67 -57.86 0.66
CA LEU A 18 13.43 -58.75 -0.21
C LEU A 18 14.24 -59.76 0.59
N LEU A 19 14.88 -59.37 1.70
CA LEU A 19 15.59 -60.26 2.60
C LEU A 19 14.63 -61.25 3.26
N GLY A 20 13.46 -60.78 3.70
CA GLY A 20 12.42 -61.68 4.25
C GLY A 20 11.90 -62.70 3.25
N MET A 21 11.68 -62.28 2.00
CA MET A 21 11.28 -63.17 0.90
C MET A 21 12.36 -64.23 0.60
N LEU A 22 13.64 -63.83 0.62
CA LEU A 22 14.77 -64.75 0.41
C LEU A 22 14.87 -65.76 1.54
N ALA A 23 14.79 -65.31 2.80
CA ALA A 23 14.81 -66.18 3.96
C ALA A 23 13.63 -67.19 3.96
N LEU A 24 12.43 -66.72 3.64
CA LEU A 24 11.24 -67.58 3.51
C LEU A 24 11.39 -68.61 2.38
N ALA A 25 11.91 -68.20 1.24
CA ALA A 25 12.17 -69.09 0.11
C ALA A 25 13.15 -70.20 0.49
N LEU A 26 14.27 -69.87 1.15
CA LEU A 26 15.26 -70.82 1.60
C LEU A 26 14.66 -71.82 2.63
N PHE A 27 13.86 -71.32 3.58
CA PHE A 27 13.17 -72.16 4.58
C PHE A 27 12.18 -73.14 3.93
N LEU A 28 11.35 -72.64 2.98
CA LEU A 28 10.36 -73.48 2.31
C LEU A 28 11.02 -74.57 1.42
N ILE A 29 12.12 -74.27 0.76
CA ILE A 29 12.89 -75.23 -0.05
C ILE A 29 13.54 -76.28 0.88
N ALA A 30 14.12 -75.86 2.00
CA ALA A 30 14.71 -76.75 3.00
C ALA A 30 13.68 -77.69 3.67
N SER A 31 12.41 -77.31 3.63
CA SER A 31 11.28 -78.04 4.16
C SER A 31 10.60 -78.96 3.09
N ASP A 32 11.26 -79.28 2.02
CA ASP A 32 10.82 -80.07 0.88
C ASP A 32 9.48 -79.71 0.24
N ASN A 33 9.15 -78.40 0.28
CA ASN A 33 7.96 -77.89 -0.42
C ASN A 33 8.14 -77.85 -1.93
N PRO A 34 7.10 -78.13 -2.74
CA PRO A 34 7.17 -78.05 -4.17
C PRO A 34 7.49 -76.60 -4.64
N ILE A 35 8.38 -76.49 -5.61
CA ILE A 35 8.86 -75.17 -6.12
C ILE A 35 7.70 -74.30 -6.58
N GLN A 36 6.62 -74.88 -7.09
CA GLN A 36 5.41 -74.14 -7.53
C GLN A 36 4.74 -73.41 -6.36
N THR A 37 4.68 -74.03 -5.18
CA THR A 37 4.10 -73.44 -3.97
C THR A 37 4.98 -72.29 -3.47
N VAL A 38 6.32 -72.44 -3.51
CA VAL A 38 7.26 -71.38 -3.13
C VAL A 38 7.10 -70.19 -4.03
N LEU A 39 7.06 -70.39 -5.35
CA LEU A 39 6.88 -69.33 -6.36
C LEU A 39 5.52 -68.62 -6.18
N PHE A 40 4.45 -69.36 -5.90
CA PHE A 40 3.14 -68.78 -5.66
C PHE A 40 3.13 -67.89 -4.43
N ILE A 41 3.70 -68.30 -3.30
CA ILE A 41 3.80 -67.50 -2.06
C ILE A 41 4.60 -66.22 -2.29
N LEU A 42 5.77 -66.31 -2.96
CA LEU A 42 6.60 -65.16 -3.30
C LEU A 42 5.90 -64.20 -4.26
N ALA A 43 5.14 -64.68 -5.24
CA ALA A 43 4.35 -63.88 -6.13
C ALA A 43 3.26 -63.08 -5.39
N VAL A 44 2.50 -63.79 -4.50
CA VAL A 44 1.47 -63.14 -3.68
C VAL A 44 2.09 -62.05 -2.78
N TRP A 45 3.23 -62.37 -2.10
CA TRP A 45 3.91 -61.39 -1.24
C TRP A 45 4.36 -60.16 -2.07
N SER A 46 4.95 -60.38 -3.26
CA SER A 46 5.38 -59.31 -4.16
C SER A 46 4.21 -58.40 -4.60
N ILE A 47 3.06 -58.97 -4.92
CA ILE A 47 1.85 -58.22 -5.24
C ILE A 47 1.38 -57.38 -4.07
N VAL A 48 1.31 -57.95 -2.88
CA VAL A 48 0.91 -57.21 -1.64
C VAL A 48 1.89 -56.07 -1.36
N LEU A 49 3.20 -56.30 -1.50
CA LEU A 49 4.22 -55.26 -1.32
C LEU A 49 4.02 -54.11 -2.30
N VAL A 50 3.85 -54.40 -3.60
CA VAL A 50 3.62 -53.38 -4.64
C VAL A 50 2.34 -52.61 -4.37
N LEU A 51 1.23 -53.29 -4.06
CA LEU A 51 -0.04 -52.61 -3.77
C LEU A 51 0.06 -51.71 -2.54
N SER A 52 0.74 -52.14 -1.46
CA SER A 52 0.95 -51.33 -0.26
C SER A 52 1.78 -50.07 -0.57
N LEU A 53 2.88 -50.21 -1.32
CA LEU A 53 3.71 -49.04 -1.72
C LEU A 53 2.93 -48.07 -2.59
N LEU A 54 2.11 -48.54 -3.51
CA LEU A 54 1.24 -47.71 -4.34
C LEU A 54 0.18 -46.98 -3.51
N ALA A 55 -0.50 -47.67 -2.61
CA ALA A 55 -1.51 -47.11 -1.71
C ALA A 55 -0.92 -45.98 -0.85
N PHE A 56 0.24 -46.21 -0.25
CA PHE A 56 0.95 -45.20 0.53
C PHE A 56 1.42 -44.00 -0.33
N TYR A 57 1.91 -44.25 -1.55
CA TYR A 57 2.31 -43.18 -2.48
C TYR A 57 1.15 -42.29 -2.86
N PHE A 58 0.02 -42.84 -3.27
CA PHE A 58 -1.14 -42.07 -3.69
C PHE A 58 -1.76 -41.29 -2.50
N SER A 59 -1.87 -41.93 -1.35
CA SER A 59 -2.36 -41.27 -0.13
C SER A 59 -1.50 -40.06 0.24
N ARG A 60 -0.16 -40.24 0.28
CA ARG A 60 0.76 -39.15 0.64
C ARG A 60 0.79 -38.05 -0.42
N LYS A 61 0.75 -38.42 -1.69
CA LYS A 61 0.68 -37.44 -2.80
C LYS A 61 -0.60 -36.60 -2.75
N LYS A 62 -1.74 -37.24 -2.46
CA LYS A 62 -3.03 -36.54 -2.30
C LYS A 62 -3.00 -35.53 -1.15
N TYR A 63 -2.47 -35.96 0.01
CA TYR A 63 -2.34 -35.09 1.19
C TYR A 63 -1.44 -33.88 0.92
N LEU A 64 -0.23 -34.08 0.38
CA LEU A 64 0.70 -33.01 0.08
C LEU A 64 0.18 -32.04 -0.99
N ASN A 65 -0.49 -32.56 -2.03
CA ASN A 65 -1.10 -31.69 -3.04
C ASN A 65 -2.24 -30.86 -2.47
N LYS A 66 -3.04 -31.44 -1.54
CA LYS A 66 -4.09 -30.67 -0.84
C LYS A 66 -3.48 -29.51 -0.05
N LEU A 67 -2.39 -29.74 0.70
CA LEU A 67 -1.71 -28.68 1.46
C LEU A 67 -1.14 -27.58 0.53
N LEU A 68 -0.49 -27.97 -0.57
CA LEU A 68 0.04 -27.01 -1.54
C LEU A 68 -1.05 -26.12 -2.13
N ASN A 69 -2.15 -26.73 -2.58
CA ASN A 69 -3.27 -25.98 -3.13
C ASN A 69 -3.89 -25.02 -2.11
N MET A 70 -4.04 -25.46 -0.84
CA MET A 70 -4.52 -24.58 0.24
C MET A 70 -3.57 -23.40 0.45
N THR A 71 -2.25 -23.64 0.43
CA THR A 71 -1.23 -22.59 0.61
C THR A 71 -1.22 -21.60 -0.55
N GLU A 72 -1.43 -22.07 -1.80
CA GLU A 72 -1.46 -21.21 -2.99
C GLU A 72 -2.72 -20.32 -3.04
N GLN A 73 -3.82 -20.74 -2.45
CA GLN A 73 -5.08 -19.99 -2.39
C GLN A 73 -5.12 -18.93 -1.28
N LEU A 74 -4.19 -18.99 -0.31
CA LEU A 74 -4.10 -18.02 0.77
C LEU A 74 -3.29 -16.79 0.35
N GLU A 75 -3.84 -15.61 0.56
CA GLU A 75 -3.10 -14.35 0.48
C GLU A 75 -1.99 -14.34 1.54
N GLU A 76 -2.33 -14.74 2.76
CA GLU A 76 -1.43 -14.79 3.89
C GLU A 76 -1.02 -16.23 4.22
N ARG A 77 0.01 -16.71 3.57
CA ARG A 77 0.46 -18.12 3.59
C ARG A 77 0.87 -18.62 4.98
N TYR A 78 1.23 -17.72 5.89
CA TYR A 78 1.59 -18.09 7.27
C TYR A 78 0.39 -18.57 8.09
N LEU A 79 -0.86 -18.27 7.65
CA LEU A 79 -2.08 -18.77 8.28
C LEU A 79 -2.45 -20.21 7.90
N LEU A 80 -1.62 -20.89 7.11
CA LEU A 80 -1.89 -22.29 6.73
C LEU A 80 -2.21 -23.20 7.91
N PRO A 81 -1.52 -23.15 9.08
CA PRO A 81 -1.83 -24.00 10.22
C PRO A 81 -3.22 -23.78 10.82
N GLU A 82 -3.83 -22.59 10.64
CA GLU A 82 -5.19 -22.31 11.14
C GLU A 82 -6.27 -23.07 10.36
N ILE A 83 -6.05 -23.26 9.05
CA ILE A 83 -7.03 -23.91 8.16
C ILE A 83 -6.73 -25.39 7.95
N MET A 84 -5.56 -25.89 8.40
CA MET A 84 -5.21 -27.28 8.34
C MET A 84 -5.97 -28.10 9.40
N GLN A 85 -6.43 -29.27 9.01
CA GLN A 85 -6.84 -30.30 9.99
C GLN A 85 -5.60 -30.82 10.71
N VAL A 86 -5.71 -31.01 12.02
CA VAL A 86 -4.64 -31.60 12.83
C VAL A 86 -4.31 -33.00 12.31
N PRO A 87 -3.06 -33.28 11.92
CA PRO A 87 -2.68 -34.58 11.39
C PRO A 87 -2.78 -35.67 12.43
N GLU A 88 -3.14 -36.90 12.00
CA GLU A 88 -3.20 -38.08 12.90
C GLU A 88 -1.82 -38.73 13.09
N LYS A 89 -0.92 -38.62 12.12
CA LYS A 89 0.39 -39.26 12.16
C LYS A 89 1.40 -38.43 12.96
N ALA A 90 2.18 -39.13 13.78
CA ALA A 90 3.12 -38.50 14.71
C ALA A 90 4.16 -37.60 14.05
N ASP A 91 4.72 -38.00 12.89
CA ASP A 91 5.68 -37.21 12.12
C ASP A 91 5.03 -35.94 11.53
N GLU A 92 3.78 -36.03 11.06
CA GLU A 92 3.02 -34.92 10.53
C GLU A 92 2.58 -33.96 11.66
N GLN A 93 2.30 -34.46 12.88
CA GLN A 93 2.00 -33.64 14.06
C GLN A 93 3.18 -32.77 14.48
N VAL A 94 4.41 -33.28 14.43
CA VAL A 94 5.61 -32.51 14.75
C VAL A 94 5.76 -31.34 13.75
N PHE A 95 5.58 -31.60 12.47
CA PHE A 95 5.60 -30.53 11.45
C PHE A 95 4.50 -29.49 11.66
N TYR A 96 3.30 -29.95 12.00
CA TYR A 96 2.18 -29.06 12.32
C TYR A 96 2.51 -28.16 13.53
N GLN A 97 3.08 -28.73 14.60
CA GLN A 97 3.52 -27.95 15.76
C GLN A 97 4.59 -26.92 15.41
N ILE A 98 5.59 -27.31 14.61
CA ILE A 98 6.64 -26.37 14.16
C ILE A 98 6.02 -25.22 13.36
N MET A 99 5.10 -25.52 12.45
CA MET A 99 4.38 -24.47 11.67
C MET A 99 3.55 -23.56 12.58
N LYS A 100 2.84 -24.12 13.59
CA LYS A 100 2.09 -23.34 14.59
C LYS A 100 3.00 -22.42 15.42
N MET A 101 4.17 -22.89 15.81
CA MET A 101 5.14 -22.07 16.54
C MET A 101 5.69 -20.95 15.65
N ALA A 102 5.99 -21.23 14.38
CA ALA A 102 6.44 -20.24 13.42
C ALA A 102 5.36 -19.19 13.12
N GLU A 103 4.10 -19.62 12.91
CA GLU A 103 2.93 -18.76 12.73
C GLU A 103 2.76 -17.81 13.93
N LYS A 104 2.76 -18.36 15.15
CA LYS A 104 2.64 -17.55 16.37
C LYS A 104 3.72 -16.51 16.47
N SER A 105 4.99 -16.87 16.26
CA SER A 105 6.12 -15.92 16.26
C SER A 105 5.96 -14.84 15.20
N MET A 106 5.45 -15.19 14.00
CA MET A 106 5.21 -14.24 12.92
C MET A 106 4.08 -13.27 13.27
N LEU A 107 2.97 -13.75 13.82
CA LEU A 107 1.84 -12.94 14.27
C LEU A 107 2.24 -11.97 15.40
N GLU A 108 3.03 -12.46 16.37
CA GLU A 108 3.58 -11.61 17.43
C GLU A 108 4.44 -10.48 16.85
N ARG A 109 5.34 -10.82 15.89
CA ARG A 109 6.20 -9.81 15.24
C ARG A 109 5.41 -8.82 14.39
N ILE A 110 4.41 -9.26 13.65
CA ILE A 110 3.50 -8.37 12.90
C ILE A 110 2.78 -7.43 13.88
N GLY A 111 2.26 -7.96 14.97
CA GLY A 111 1.58 -7.16 16.00
C GLY A 111 2.48 -6.11 16.66
N GLU A 112 3.75 -6.45 16.95
CA GLU A 112 4.76 -5.51 17.45
C GLU A 112 5.01 -4.36 16.45
N VAL A 113 5.30 -4.70 15.19
CA VAL A 113 5.56 -3.70 14.14
C VAL A 113 4.34 -2.79 13.93
N GLN A 114 3.13 -3.34 13.95
CA GLN A 114 1.90 -2.55 13.84
C GLN A 114 1.68 -1.63 15.03
N ARG A 115 2.04 -2.07 16.25
CA ARG A 115 1.97 -1.25 17.46
C ARG A 115 2.97 -0.12 17.42
N GLU A 116 4.25 -0.41 17.14
CA GLU A 116 5.31 0.61 17.01
C GLU A 116 4.94 1.69 15.98
N ARG A 117 4.37 1.30 14.84
CA ARG A 117 3.91 2.25 13.81
C ARG A 117 2.75 3.12 14.31
N ARG A 118 1.82 2.55 15.08
CA ARG A 118 0.70 3.30 15.64
C ARG A 118 1.17 4.31 16.67
N GLU A 119 2.03 3.89 17.59
CA GLU A 119 2.63 4.76 18.60
C GLU A 119 3.44 5.91 17.97
N TYR A 120 4.20 5.62 16.91
CA TYR A 120 4.91 6.64 16.15
C TYR A 120 3.97 7.64 15.48
N LYS A 121 2.87 7.19 14.89
CA LYS A 121 1.84 8.07 14.30
C LYS A 121 1.23 8.99 15.36
N GLU A 122 0.78 8.42 16.47
CA GLU A 122 0.18 9.17 17.59
C GLU A 122 1.17 10.22 18.13
N TYR A 123 2.44 9.85 18.29
CA TYR A 123 3.49 10.77 18.71
C TYR A 123 3.66 11.94 17.73
N ILE A 124 3.72 11.66 16.42
CA ILE A 124 3.86 12.72 15.39
C ILE A 124 2.62 13.64 15.39
N GLU A 125 1.42 13.09 15.51
CA GLU A 125 0.19 13.89 15.58
C GLU A 125 0.19 14.83 16.80
N GLN A 126 0.53 14.32 17.97
CA GLN A 126 0.65 15.12 19.19
C GLN A 126 1.73 16.21 19.06
N TRP A 127 2.92 15.82 18.59
CA TRP A 127 4.02 16.76 18.37
C TRP A 127 3.63 17.92 17.44
N ILE A 128 2.93 17.61 16.34
CA ILE A 128 2.46 18.64 15.40
C ILE A 128 1.45 19.58 16.07
N HIS A 129 0.54 19.07 16.89
CA HIS A 129 -0.38 19.90 17.66
C HIS A 129 0.35 20.86 18.60
N GLU A 130 1.39 20.38 19.27
CA GLU A 130 2.22 21.19 20.17
C GLU A 130 3.01 22.28 19.41
N VAL A 131 3.50 21.99 18.21
CA VAL A 131 4.20 22.95 17.32
C VAL A 131 3.24 23.99 16.73
N LYS A 132 2.01 23.62 16.38
CA LYS A 132 1.01 24.55 15.84
C LYS A 132 0.60 25.64 16.82
N THR A 133 0.61 25.36 18.11
CA THR A 133 0.23 26.32 19.16
C THR A 133 1.13 27.56 19.18
N PRO A 134 2.48 27.48 19.29
CA PRO A 134 3.36 28.64 19.23
C PRO A 134 3.35 29.31 17.86
N ILE A 135 3.18 28.58 16.76
CA ILE A 135 3.03 29.16 15.41
C ILE A 135 1.81 30.10 15.39
N THR A 136 0.66 29.63 15.88
CA THR A 136 -0.57 30.42 15.95
C THR A 136 -0.40 31.67 16.84
N ALA A 137 0.24 31.52 17.99
CA ALA A 137 0.53 32.64 18.87
C ALA A 137 1.41 33.69 18.18
N MET A 138 2.47 33.27 17.51
CA MET A 138 3.34 34.18 16.74
C MET A 138 2.61 34.85 15.59
N LYS A 139 1.73 34.13 14.85
CA LYS A 139 0.87 34.74 13.81
C LYS A 139 0.01 35.86 14.38
N LEU A 140 -0.68 35.62 15.50
CA LEU A 140 -1.50 36.63 16.16
C LEU A 140 -0.70 37.85 16.62
N LEU A 141 0.49 37.64 17.16
CA LEU A 141 1.38 38.74 17.55
C LEU A 141 1.79 39.60 16.37
N CYS A 142 2.13 38.97 15.24
CA CYS A 142 2.50 39.68 13.99
C CYS A 142 1.29 40.38 13.35
N GLU A 143 0.10 39.81 13.41
CA GLU A 143 -1.13 40.43 12.88
C GLU A 143 -1.54 41.65 13.69
N ASN A 144 -1.32 41.64 15.01
CA ASN A 144 -1.60 42.76 15.91
C ASN A 144 -0.53 43.86 15.82
N ASN A 145 0.71 43.53 15.45
CA ASN A 145 1.84 44.47 15.31
C ASN A 145 2.27 44.58 13.84
N ARG A 146 1.46 45.26 13.03
CA ARG A 146 1.68 45.36 11.59
C ARG A 146 2.91 46.22 11.26
N SER A 147 3.95 45.58 10.72
CA SER A 147 5.17 46.21 10.24
C SER A 147 5.67 45.46 8.97
N PRO A 148 6.61 46.04 8.22
CA PRO A 148 7.26 45.26 7.14
C PRO A 148 7.90 43.98 7.66
N PHE A 149 8.57 44.01 8.82
CA PHE A 149 9.17 42.87 9.50
C PHE A 149 8.13 41.81 9.86
N SER A 150 6.97 42.22 10.41
CA SER A 150 5.89 41.26 10.74
C SER A 150 5.36 40.51 9.50
N ARG A 151 5.38 41.12 8.31
CA ARG A 151 4.97 40.45 7.07
C ARG A 151 5.96 39.38 6.65
N GLU A 152 7.26 39.63 6.81
CA GLU A 152 8.31 38.62 6.52
C GLU A 152 8.20 37.45 7.49
N VAL A 153 8.02 37.71 8.78
CA VAL A 153 7.81 36.67 9.80
C VAL A 153 6.55 35.85 9.50
N LEU A 154 5.44 36.47 9.08
CA LEU A 154 4.22 35.76 8.71
C LEU A 154 4.43 34.80 7.52
N ALA A 155 5.23 35.20 6.53
CA ALA A 155 5.56 34.33 5.41
C ALA A 155 6.36 33.09 5.87
N GLU A 156 7.35 33.28 6.76
CA GLU A 156 8.13 32.16 7.30
C GLU A 156 7.29 31.24 8.20
N LEU A 157 6.37 31.81 9.00
CA LEU A 157 5.43 31.02 9.79
C LEU A 157 4.48 30.18 8.91
N GLU A 158 4.12 30.69 7.73
CA GLU A 158 3.33 29.94 6.76
C GLU A 158 4.12 28.77 6.18
N ASN A 159 5.39 28.98 5.84
CA ASN A 159 6.28 27.91 5.40
C ASN A 159 6.43 26.80 6.45
N ILE A 160 6.64 27.18 7.72
CA ILE A 160 6.73 26.23 8.84
C ILE A 160 5.41 25.46 8.98
N ASN A 161 4.27 26.13 8.89
CA ASN A 161 2.96 25.50 8.96
C ASN A 161 2.76 24.49 7.82
N GLN A 162 3.17 24.81 6.61
CA GLN A 162 3.12 23.87 5.47
C GLN A 162 3.99 22.64 5.71
N TYR A 163 5.20 22.78 6.25
CA TYR A 163 6.06 21.64 6.57
C TYR A 163 5.47 20.75 7.69
N THR A 164 4.89 21.35 8.71
CA THR A 164 4.23 20.59 9.79
C THR A 164 3.00 19.83 9.26
N GLU A 165 2.22 20.45 8.37
CA GLU A 165 1.12 19.76 7.71
C GLU A 165 1.59 18.62 6.79
N GLN A 166 2.66 18.82 6.03
CA GLN A 166 3.24 17.73 5.25
C GLN A 166 3.64 16.54 6.13
N ALA A 167 4.28 16.79 7.27
CA ALA A 167 4.65 15.74 8.21
C ALA A 167 3.42 15.00 8.78
N LEU A 168 2.34 15.75 9.11
CA LEU A 168 1.09 15.16 9.59
C LEU A 168 0.44 14.25 8.54
N TYR A 169 0.26 14.76 7.33
CA TYR A 169 -0.37 13.99 6.26
C TYR A 169 0.51 12.83 5.80
N TYR A 170 1.83 12.95 5.89
CA TYR A 170 2.73 11.83 5.66
C TYR A 170 2.50 10.71 6.69
N ALA A 171 2.46 11.02 7.97
CA ALA A 171 2.18 10.05 9.04
C ALA A 171 0.79 9.41 8.89
N ARG A 172 -0.23 10.20 8.54
CA ARG A 172 -1.60 9.72 8.30
C ARG A 172 -1.73 8.86 7.06
N SER A 173 -1.04 9.21 5.98
CA SER A 173 -1.15 8.51 4.71
C SER A 173 -0.64 7.06 4.74
N GLU A 174 0.14 6.66 5.75
CA GLU A 174 0.62 5.28 5.88
C GLU A 174 -0.48 4.29 6.30
N HIS A 175 -1.62 4.77 6.88
CA HIS A 175 -2.72 3.94 7.36
C HIS A 175 -4.10 4.57 7.07
N ALA A 176 -4.32 4.96 5.82
CA ALA A 176 -5.47 5.75 5.41
C ALA A 176 -6.85 5.10 5.59
N GLU A 177 -6.94 3.79 5.75
CA GLU A 177 -8.23 3.08 5.77
C GLU A 177 -9.19 3.52 6.91
N LYS A 178 -8.75 4.38 7.84
CA LYS A 178 -9.56 4.81 8.99
C LYS A 178 -9.64 6.33 9.24
N ASP A 179 -8.89 7.13 8.50
CA ASP A 179 -8.69 8.55 8.87
C ASP A 179 -9.40 9.56 7.96
N TYR A 180 -10.03 9.17 6.87
CA TYR A 180 -10.76 10.07 6.00
C TYR A 180 -12.28 9.87 6.09
N SER A 181 -13.02 10.96 5.94
CA SER A 181 -14.49 10.97 5.97
C SER A 181 -15.03 11.51 4.64
N VAL A 182 -15.50 10.60 3.79
CA VAL A 182 -16.10 10.97 2.51
C VAL A 182 -17.49 11.53 2.74
N ARG A 183 -17.70 12.77 2.28
CA ARG A 183 -19.00 13.47 2.32
C ARG A 183 -19.20 14.29 1.05
N GLU A 184 -20.42 14.78 0.85
CA GLU A 184 -20.70 15.75 -0.21
C GLU A 184 -20.02 17.08 0.14
N VAL A 185 -19.18 17.59 -0.75
CA VAL A 185 -18.39 18.80 -0.57
C VAL A 185 -18.52 19.68 -1.80
N ASN A 186 -18.69 20.99 -1.60
CA ASN A 186 -18.65 21.98 -2.68
C ASN A 186 -17.19 22.33 -2.99
N LEU A 187 -16.74 22.11 -4.22
CA LEU A 187 -15.37 22.41 -4.64
C LEU A 187 -15.04 23.90 -4.50
N CYS A 188 -16.00 24.79 -4.73
CA CYS A 188 -15.83 26.23 -4.56
C CYS A 188 -15.36 26.57 -3.13
N ASP A 189 -16.00 26.00 -2.11
CA ASP A 189 -15.68 26.28 -0.72
C ASP A 189 -14.27 25.78 -0.36
N VAL A 190 -13.88 24.62 -0.88
CA VAL A 190 -12.54 24.05 -0.66
C VAL A 190 -11.46 24.88 -1.31
N VAL A 191 -11.67 25.31 -2.56
CA VAL A 191 -10.74 26.19 -3.29
C VAL A 191 -10.57 27.53 -2.57
N HIS A 192 -11.66 28.18 -2.16
CA HIS A 192 -11.59 29.44 -1.39
C HIS A 192 -10.87 29.25 -0.05
N SER A 193 -11.11 28.14 0.63
CA SER A 193 -10.40 27.81 1.88
C SER A 193 -8.90 27.65 1.65
N ALA A 194 -8.49 26.95 0.59
CA ALA A 194 -7.09 26.77 0.26
C ALA A 194 -6.39 28.08 -0.15
N ILE A 195 -7.09 28.95 -0.89
CA ILE A 195 -6.60 30.31 -1.23
C ILE A 195 -6.42 31.13 0.05
N ALA A 196 -7.39 31.08 0.97
CA ALA A 196 -7.32 31.80 2.24
C ALA A 196 -6.15 31.34 3.11
N ASP A 197 -5.84 30.04 3.14
CA ASP A 197 -4.68 29.50 3.83
C ASP A 197 -3.35 30.07 3.32
N ASN A 198 -3.25 30.30 2.03
CA ASN A 198 -2.01 30.77 1.37
C ASN A 198 -1.98 32.30 1.14
N LYS A 199 -2.91 33.07 1.74
CA LYS A 199 -3.12 34.49 1.45
C LYS A 199 -1.86 35.35 1.55
N TYR A 200 -0.99 35.10 2.51
CA TYR A 200 0.24 35.89 2.71
C TYR A 200 1.26 35.62 1.61
N LEU A 201 1.50 34.36 1.27
CA LEU A 201 2.43 33.97 0.22
C LEU A 201 1.94 34.40 -1.17
N LEU A 202 0.64 34.26 -1.45
CA LEU A 202 0.00 34.73 -2.67
C LEU A 202 0.15 36.23 -2.86
N ARG A 203 -0.05 37.04 -1.80
CA ARG A 203 0.14 38.48 -1.82
C ARG A 203 1.61 38.86 -1.97
N GLN A 204 2.52 38.18 -1.31
CA GLN A 204 3.96 38.43 -1.39
C GLN A 204 4.49 38.18 -2.79
N SER A 205 3.98 37.16 -3.49
CA SER A 205 4.35 36.89 -4.89
C SER A 205 3.58 37.72 -5.93
N ASN A 206 2.66 38.63 -5.52
CA ASN A 206 1.75 39.37 -6.37
C ASN A 206 0.96 38.47 -7.34
N MET A 207 0.56 37.27 -6.92
CA MET A 207 -0.14 36.29 -7.75
C MET A 207 -1.58 36.72 -8.00
N SER A 208 -1.97 36.82 -9.28
CA SER A 208 -3.35 37.04 -9.72
C SER A 208 -4.12 35.69 -9.66
N ILE A 209 -5.31 35.71 -9.06
CA ILE A 209 -6.14 34.50 -8.93
C ILE A 209 -7.34 34.67 -9.85
N GLN A 210 -7.60 33.64 -10.66
CA GLN A 210 -8.76 33.53 -11.53
C GLN A 210 -9.53 32.27 -11.16
N ILE A 211 -10.85 32.36 -11.04
CA ILE A 211 -11.72 31.24 -10.64
C ILE A 211 -12.89 31.23 -11.60
N ASP A 212 -13.01 30.16 -12.40
CA ASP A 212 -14.03 29.98 -13.39
C ASP A 212 -14.80 28.67 -13.17
N ASP A 213 -16.14 28.78 -13.07
CA ASP A 213 -17.13 27.68 -13.07
C ASP A 213 -16.80 26.49 -12.16
N ILE A 214 -16.52 26.77 -10.88
CA ILE A 214 -16.19 25.72 -9.89
C ILE A 214 -17.37 25.39 -8.94
N GLU A 215 -18.58 25.91 -9.19
CA GLU A 215 -19.77 25.61 -8.39
C GLU A 215 -20.28 24.20 -8.68
N THR A 216 -19.57 23.20 -8.16
CA THR A 216 -19.94 21.79 -8.31
C THR A 216 -19.66 21.01 -7.03
N LYS A 217 -20.43 19.96 -6.81
CA LYS A 217 -20.32 19.10 -5.64
C LYS A 217 -19.67 17.78 -5.99
N VAL A 218 -18.80 17.30 -5.11
CA VAL A 218 -18.12 16.00 -5.21
C VAL A 218 -18.19 15.25 -3.88
N TYR A 219 -18.06 13.94 -3.91
CA TYR A 219 -17.95 13.12 -2.69
C TYR A 219 -16.47 12.87 -2.39
N THR A 220 -16.00 13.47 -1.29
CA THR A 220 -14.58 13.39 -0.90
C THR A 220 -14.37 13.80 0.55
N ASP A 221 -13.13 13.70 1.05
CA ASP A 221 -12.71 14.33 2.31
C ASP A 221 -12.21 15.75 2.03
N GLU A 222 -12.95 16.74 2.54
CA GLU A 222 -12.65 18.16 2.38
C GLU A 222 -11.23 18.54 2.86
N LYS A 223 -10.79 17.98 4.01
CA LYS A 223 -9.50 18.32 4.63
C LYS A 223 -8.35 17.82 3.77
N TRP A 224 -8.50 16.62 3.20
CA TRP A 224 -7.48 16.02 2.34
C TRP A 224 -7.40 16.74 1.00
N VAL A 225 -8.53 17.08 0.38
CA VAL A 225 -8.54 17.88 -0.86
C VAL A 225 -7.97 19.27 -0.61
N ARG A 226 -8.31 19.92 0.49
CA ARG A 226 -7.72 21.23 0.87
C ARG A 226 -6.20 21.15 1.03
N PHE A 227 -5.69 20.09 1.67
CA PHE A 227 -4.23 19.85 1.75
C PHE A 227 -3.61 19.71 0.37
N ILE A 228 -4.21 18.91 -0.55
CA ILE A 228 -3.73 18.73 -1.92
C ILE A 228 -3.68 20.07 -2.63
N LEU A 229 -4.73 20.88 -2.54
CA LEU A 229 -4.75 22.24 -3.13
C LEU A 229 -3.66 23.13 -2.54
N ASN A 230 -3.44 23.10 -1.23
CA ASN A 230 -2.38 23.85 -0.57
C ASN A 230 -0.99 23.49 -1.10
N GLN A 231 -0.73 22.20 -1.38
CA GLN A 231 0.53 21.75 -1.97
C GLN A 231 0.69 22.26 -3.43
N ILE A 232 -0.39 22.25 -4.22
CA ILE A 232 -0.38 22.72 -5.61
C ILE A 232 -0.19 24.25 -5.62
N ILE A 233 -0.92 25.01 -4.81
CA ILE A 233 -0.77 26.46 -4.66
C ILE A 233 0.66 26.82 -4.22
N GLY A 234 1.19 26.11 -3.22
CA GLY A 234 2.57 26.30 -2.76
C GLY A 234 3.61 26.08 -3.86
N ASN A 235 3.41 25.10 -4.74
CA ASN A 235 4.26 24.88 -5.90
C ASN A 235 4.13 26.02 -6.92
N ALA A 236 2.91 26.48 -7.22
CA ALA A 236 2.68 27.60 -8.13
C ALA A 236 3.35 28.88 -7.62
N ILE A 237 3.29 29.18 -6.31
CA ILE A 237 3.99 30.29 -5.68
C ILE A 237 5.50 30.12 -5.78
N LYS A 238 6.01 28.92 -5.56
CA LYS A 238 7.46 28.65 -5.55
C LYS A 238 8.09 28.77 -6.92
N TYR A 239 7.40 28.38 -7.98
CA TYR A 239 7.89 28.29 -9.34
C TYR A 239 7.27 29.32 -10.28
N HIS A 240 6.82 30.46 -9.73
CA HIS A 240 6.11 31.53 -10.47
C HIS A 240 6.99 32.27 -11.49
N ALA A 241 6.34 32.89 -12.48
CA ALA A 241 6.92 33.84 -13.41
C ALA A 241 6.86 35.30 -12.85
N GLU A 242 7.33 36.29 -13.61
CA GLU A 242 7.32 37.72 -13.19
C GLU A 242 5.90 38.28 -12.98
N GLN A 243 4.92 37.84 -13.79
CA GLN A 243 3.50 38.18 -13.63
C GLN A 243 2.70 36.89 -13.36
N PRO A 244 2.67 36.41 -12.11
CA PRO A 244 2.13 35.13 -11.83
C PRO A 244 0.60 35.12 -11.84
N ILE A 245 0.03 34.13 -12.51
CA ILE A 245 -1.41 33.85 -12.57
C ILE A 245 -1.63 32.44 -12.11
N LEU A 246 -2.64 32.26 -11.26
CA LEU A 246 -3.13 30.97 -10.83
C LEU A 246 -4.63 30.88 -11.17
N HIS A 247 -5.00 29.91 -11.99
CA HIS A 247 -6.34 29.75 -12.52
C HIS A 247 -6.95 28.42 -12.05
N PHE A 248 -8.17 28.47 -11.54
CA PHE A 248 -8.97 27.33 -11.14
C PHE A 248 -10.20 27.21 -12.02
N GLU A 249 -10.43 26.04 -12.59
CA GLU A 249 -11.56 25.75 -13.45
C GLU A 249 -12.08 24.33 -13.16
N ALA A 250 -13.41 24.14 -13.09
CA ALA A 250 -14.00 22.83 -12.99
C ALA A 250 -14.84 22.52 -14.24
N THR A 251 -14.52 21.39 -14.88
CA THR A 251 -15.27 20.88 -16.03
C THR A 251 -16.05 19.64 -15.60
N LYS A 252 -17.36 19.66 -15.81
CA LYS A 252 -18.26 18.54 -15.52
C LYS A 252 -18.61 17.80 -16.81
N THR A 253 -18.43 16.49 -16.82
CA THR A 253 -18.92 15.56 -17.85
C THR A 253 -19.92 14.57 -17.25
N ASN A 254 -20.50 13.67 -18.05
CA ASN A 254 -21.52 12.75 -17.56
C ASN A 254 -21.02 11.79 -16.45
N ASP A 255 -19.73 11.45 -16.47
CA ASP A 255 -19.13 10.42 -15.61
C ASP A 255 -18.06 10.96 -14.64
N LYS A 256 -17.63 12.20 -14.81
CA LYS A 256 -16.54 12.77 -13.98
C LYS A 256 -16.60 14.30 -13.88
N ILE A 257 -16.03 14.79 -12.79
CA ILE A 257 -15.73 16.20 -12.57
C ILE A 257 -14.21 16.36 -12.55
N VAL A 258 -13.70 17.32 -13.32
CA VAL A 258 -12.27 17.61 -13.39
C VAL A 258 -12.04 19.02 -12.86
N LEU A 259 -11.34 19.13 -11.72
CA LEU A 259 -10.84 20.41 -11.22
C LEU A 259 -9.42 20.61 -11.72
N SER A 260 -9.21 21.59 -12.58
CA SER A 260 -7.92 21.98 -13.16
C SER A 260 -7.35 23.20 -12.43
N ILE A 261 -6.10 23.13 -12.01
CA ILE A 261 -5.35 24.20 -11.38
C ILE A 261 -4.16 24.50 -12.28
N SER A 262 -4.16 25.67 -12.92
CA SER A 262 -3.18 26.08 -13.91
C SER A 262 -2.38 27.28 -13.44
N ASP A 263 -1.06 27.21 -13.50
CA ASP A 263 -0.15 28.34 -13.32
C ASP A 263 0.55 28.71 -14.65
N ASN A 264 1.01 29.93 -14.74
CA ASN A 264 1.83 30.42 -15.85
C ASN A 264 3.34 30.48 -15.51
N GLY A 265 3.79 29.68 -14.56
CA GLY A 265 5.15 29.65 -14.03
C GLY A 265 6.21 29.12 -15.02
N ILE A 266 7.35 28.72 -14.50
CA ILE A 266 8.49 28.24 -15.31
C ILE A 266 8.22 26.87 -15.99
N GLY A 267 7.14 26.19 -15.62
CA GLY A 267 6.80 24.86 -16.14
C GLY A 267 7.69 23.73 -15.63
N ILE A 268 7.39 22.51 -16.11
CA ILE A 268 8.10 21.28 -15.76
C ILE A 268 8.70 20.67 -17.03
N PRO A 269 10.02 20.37 -17.06
CA PRO A 269 10.63 19.70 -18.19
C PRO A 269 9.94 18.39 -18.53
N LYS A 270 9.79 18.05 -19.82
CA LYS A 270 9.15 16.80 -20.27
C LYS A 270 9.81 15.53 -19.67
N SER A 271 11.12 15.58 -19.43
CA SER A 271 11.87 14.48 -18.78
C SER A 271 11.47 14.25 -17.32
N ASP A 272 11.01 15.30 -16.63
CA ASP A 272 10.71 15.26 -15.19
C ASP A 272 9.23 14.92 -14.95
N LEU A 273 8.32 15.25 -15.88
CA LEU A 273 6.86 15.03 -15.75
C LEU A 273 6.46 13.64 -15.27
N PRO A 274 7.02 12.53 -15.79
CA PRO A 274 6.64 11.18 -15.33
C PRO A 274 7.02 10.91 -13.88
N ARG A 275 7.95 11.69 -13.31
CA ARG A 275 8.58 11.45 -12.02
C ARG A 275 8.17 12.41 -10.90
N ILE A 276 7.42 13.47 -11.21
CA ILE A 276 7.08 14.52 -10.23
C ILE A 276 6.28 14.00 -9.03
N PHE A 277 5.65 12.84 -9.15
CA PHE A 277 4.90 12.18 -8.10
C PHE A 277 5.73 11.10 -7.36
N GLU A 278 7.00 10.89 -7.72
CA GLU A 278 7.90 9.97 -7.01
C GLU A 278 8.37 10.59 -5.68
N LYS A 279 8.50 9.74 -4.65
CA LYS A 279 8.96 10.17 -3.32
C LYS A 279 10.37 10.75 -3.36
N GLY A 280 10.50 12.01 -2.90
CA GLY A 280 11.80 12.68 -2.82
C GLY A 280 12.31 13.23 -4.16
N PHE A 281 11.52 13.17 -5.23
CA PHE A 281 11.93 13.73 -6.51
C PHE A 281 11.79 15.27 -6.51
N THR A 282 12.87 15.99 -6.86
CA THR A 282 12.93 17.45 -6.82
C THR A 282 13.16 18.11 -8.19
N GLY A 283 13.31 17.35 -9.27
CA GLY A 283 13.53 17.85 -10.63
C GLY A 283 14.73 18.79 -10.77
N GLN A 284 14.96 19.32 -11.96
CA GLN A 284 16.03 20.30 -12.22
C GLN A 284 15.74 21.64 -11.52
N ASN A 285 14.48 22.10 -11.55
CA ASN A 285 14.06 23.37 -10.96
C ASN A 285 14.14 23.39 -9.42
N GLY A 286 14.03 22.24 -8.77
CA GLY A 286 14.12 22.12 -7.30
C GLY A 286 15.55 22.07 -6.75
N ARG A 287 16.54 21.82 -7.60
CA ARG A 287 17.97 21.75 -7.22
C ARG A 287 18.68 23.12 -7.27
N THR A 288 18.14 24.08 -7.99
CA THR A 288 18.76 25.38 -8.27
C THR A 288 18.29 26.50 -7.33
N GLY A 289 18.24 26.30 -6.00
CA GLY A 289 18.18 27.39 -5.04
C GLY A 289 16.92 27.56 -4.19
N LYS A 290 15.90 26.74 -4.34
CA LYS A 290 14.74 26.72 -3.40
C LYS A 290 14.64 25.31 -2.81
N ASN A 291 14.89 25.17 -1.51
CA ASN A 291 14.83 23.89 -0.79
C ASN A 291 13.49 23.18 -1.05
N SER A 292 13.52 22.10 -1.85
CA SER A 292 12.38 21.23 -2.12
C SER A 292 12.61 19.88 -1.48
N THR A 293 11.64 19.39 -0.70
CA THR A 293 11.70 18.05 -0.08
C THR A 293 11.34 16.93 -1.06
N GLY A 294 10.66 17.27 -2.18
CA GLY A 294 10.10 16.26 -3.11
C GLY A 294 8.99 15.41 -2.50
N ILE A 295 8.41 15.84 -1.39
CA ILE A 295 7.37 15.08 -0.67
C ILE A 295 5.96 15.59 -0.99
N GLY A 296 5.78 16.87 -1.33
CA GLY A 296 4.47 17.49 -1.52
C GLY A 296 3.61 16.80 -2.58
N LEU A 297 4.07 16.74 -3.85
CA LEU A 297 3.33 16.09 -4.94
C LEU A 297 3.22 14.58 -4.78
N TYR A 298 4.23 13.93 -4.18
CA TYR A 298 4.14 12.52 -3.80
C TYR A 298 2.96 12.28 -2.84
N LEU A 299 2.80 13.12 -1.81
CA LEU A 299 1.65 13.05 -0.90
C LEU A 299 0.34 13.31 -1.61
N CYS A 300 0.28 14.32 -2.49
CA CYS A 300 -0.92 14.57 -3.30
C CYS A 300 -1.34 13.31 -4.06
N LYS A 301 -0.39 12.64 -4.74
CA LYS A 301 -0.68 11.40 -5.47
C LYS A 301 -1.20 10.31 -4.55
N ARG A 302 -0.54 10.09 -3.43
CA ARG A 302 -0.90 9.06 -2.45
C ARG A 302 -2.29 9.29 -1.85
N LEU A 303 -2.63 10.53 -1.47
CA LEU A 303 -3.94 10.88 -0.93
C LEU A 303 -5.04 10.78 -1.99
N CYS A 304 -4.75 11.19 -3.23
CA CYS A 304 -5.66 11.01 -4.35
C CYS A 304 -5.98 9.53 -4.61
N ASP A 305 -4.95 8.67 -4.63
CA ASP A 305 -5.12 7.23 -4.83
C ASP A 305 -6.01 6.61 -3.74
N GLN A 306 -5.87 7.04 -2.48
CA GLN A 306 -6.68 6.58 -1.36
C GLN A 306 -8.15 7.05 -1.42
N LEU A 307 -8.36 8.27 -1.93
CA LEU A 307 -9.71 8.84 -2.12
C LEU A 307 -10.37 8.40 -3.45
N GLY A 308 -9.69 7.62 -4.29
CA GLY A 308 -10.18 7.26 -5.62
C GLY A 308 -10.21 8.45 -6.60
N ILE A 309 -9.41 9.50 -6.35
CA ILE A 309 -9.31 10.69 -7.19
C ILE A 309 -8.17 10.50 -8.19
N GLY A 310 -8.45 10.71 -9.47
CA GLY A 310 -7.39 10.75 -10.48
C GLY A 310 -6.56 12.01 -10.33
N LEU A 311 -5.22 11.90 -10.40
CA LEU A 311 -4.31 13.04 -10.39
C LEU A 311 -3.42 13.01 -11.63
N THR A 312 -3.46 14.08 -12.42
CA THR A 312 -2.64 14.23 -13.62
C THR A 312 -1.94 15.59 -13.66
N ALA A 313 -0.82 15.66 -14.34
CA ALA A 313 -0.08 16.88 -14.56
C ALA A 313 0.23 17.06 -16.05
N TYR A 314 0.08 18.27 -16.52
CA TYR A 314 0.45 18.68 -17.86
C TYR A 314 1.28 19.96 -17.79
N SER A 315 2.37 20.02 -18.55
CA SER A 315 3.20 21.22 -18.67
C SER A 315 3.80 21.28 -20.07
N GLU A 316 3.57 22.40 -20.74
CA GLU A 316 4.11 22.64 -22.08
C GLU A 316 4.64 24.07 -22.16
N ASN A 317 5.91 24.22 -22.62
CA ASN A 317 6.65 25.45 -22.82
C ASN A 317 6.77 26.41 -21.62
N ARG A 318 5.68 26.81 -20.99
CA ARG A 318 5.60 27.61 -19.76
C ARG A 318 4.29 27.28 -19.05
N GLY A 319 4.35 27.23 -17.71
CA GLY A 319 3.19 26.92 -16.87
C GLY A 319 2.96 25.43 -16.65
N THR A 320 2.17 25.14 -15.65
CA THR A 320 1.78 23.78 -15.26
C THR A 320 0.30 23.71 -14.96
N THR A 321 -0.37 22.66 -15.42
CA THR A 321 -1.74 22.34 -15.05
C THR A 321 -1.76 21.03 -14.29
N ILE A 322 -2.28 21.06 -13.07
CA ILE A 322 -2.58 19.86 -12.27
C ILE A 322 -4.08 19.66 -12.27
N SER A 323 -4.53 18.45 -12.61
CA SER A 323 -5.96 18.14 -12.66
C SER A 323 -6.32 17.04 -11.65
N LEU A 324 -7.35 17.32 -10.83
CA LEU A 324 -8.00 16.36 -9.93
C LEU A 324 -9.27 15.85 -10.61
N ILE A 325 -9.37 14.53 -10.77
CA ILE A 325 -10.45 13.87 -11.50
C ILE A 325 -11.31 13.08 -10.49
N PHE A 326 -12.52 13.58 -10.24
CA PHE A 326 -13.50 12.94 -9.36
C PHE A 326 -14.47 12.11 -10.21
N GLN A 327 -14.64 10.83 -9.87
CA GLN A 327 -15.58 9.95 -10.54
C GLN A 327 -17.00 10.20 -10.02
N MET A 328 -17.98 10.34 -10.94
CA MET A 328 -19.39 10.40 -10.60
C MET A 328 -19.95 8.98 -10.67
N ASN A 329 -19.87 8.23 -9.56
CA ASN A 329 -20.44 6.87 -9.51
C ASN A 329 -21.92 6.94 -9.23
N ASP A 330 -22.75 6.29 -10.07
CA ASP A 330 -24.21 6.11 -9.88
C ASP A 330 -24.57 5.42 -8.54
N PHE A 331 -23.65 4.75 -7.90
CA PHE A 331 -23.83 4.11 -6.58
C PHE A 331 -24.10 5.10 -5.44
N ILE A 332 -23.77 6.38 -5.61
CA ILE A 332 -23.95 7.42 -4.57
C ILE A 332 -25.28 8.17 -4.76
N ILE A 333 -25.89 8.08 -5.94
CA ILE A 333 -27.21 8.67 -6.21
C ILE A 333 -28.35 7.84 -5.57
N GLY A 334 -28.11 6.58 -5.21
CA GLY A 334 -29.10 5.64 -4.64
C GLY A 334 -29.38 5.77 -3.14
N VAL A 335 -28.77 6.72 -2.41
CA VAL A 335 -28.98 6.91 -0.95
C VAL A 335 -29.93 8.10 -0.66
N GLN A 336 -30.49 8.73 -1.69
CA GLN A 336 -31.57 9.71 -1.54
C GLN A 336 -32.90 9.12 -2.07
N GLY A 337 -33.42 8.12 -1.39
CA GLY A 337 -34.73 7.55 -1.60
C GLY A 337 -35.34 7.12 -0.28
#